data_e4c4e9b5f902c6415487e66f0a48d9d6
#
_entry.id   e4c4e9b5f902c6415487e66f0a48d9d6
#
_cell.length_a   1.000
_cell.length_b   1.000
_cell.length_c   1.000
_cell.angle_alpha   90.00
_cell.angle_beta   90.00
_cell.angle_gamma   90.00
#
_symmetry.space_group_name_H-M   'P 1'
#
loop_
_entity.id
_entity.type
_entity.pdbx_description
1 polymer ?
#
loop_
_entity_poly.entity_id
_entity_poly.type
_entity_poly.pdbx_seq_one_letter_code
_entity_poly.pdbx_strand_id
1 'polypeptide(L)'
;MEKAMIQGKVEICGVNTAKLPLLKNSEKEELFKKISDGDEAARKEYINGNLRLVLSVIKRFHSSNENVDDLFQIGCIGLIKAIDNFDCSLNVKFSTYAVPMIIGEIRRYLRDSNSIRVSRSLKDTAYKAIYAKENLTRKNAQEPTINEIAEEIGIPKEDIVYALDAIQSPMSLYEPIYTDGGDTLYVMDQISDKKNKEELWVEHISLSEAMKKLSSREYEIITLRFFEGKTQMEVAEKIGISQAQVSRLEKNALKVMRNYLTA
;
A
#
# COMPACT_ATOMS: atom_id res chain seq x y z
N MET A 1 4.06 -21.60 -1.66
CA MET A 1 5.10 -22.53 -2.10
C MET A 1 6.51 -21.90 -2.20
N GLU A 2 6.75 -20.75 -1.58
CA GLU A 2 8.00 -19.96 -1.70
C GLU A 2 8.92 -19.96 -0.46
N LYS A 3 8.50 -20.59 0.64
CA LYS A 3 9.25 -20.58 1.92
C LYS A 3 10.53 -21.43 1.95
N ALA A 4 10.84 -22.19 0.90
CA ALA A 4 11.98 -23.13 0.89
C ALA A 4 13.23 -22.61 0.16
N MET A 5 13.22 -21.35 -0.35
CA MET A 5 14.26 -20.92 -1.33
C MET A 5 15.51 -20.25 -0.75
N ILE A 6 15.60 -19.98 0.57
CA ILE A 6 16.79 -19.27 1.09
C ILE A 6 18.01 -20.18 1.25
N GLN A 7 17.84 -21.48 1.36
CA GLN A 7 18.97 -22.40 1.53
C GLN A 7 19.73 -22.77 0.25
N GLY A 8 19.20 -22.42 -0.94
CA GLY A 8 19.77 -22.84 -2.22
C GLY A 8 20.10 -21.72 -3.22
N LYS A 9 19.79 -20.44 -2.91
CA LYS A 9 20.04 -19.34 -3.85
C LYS A 9 21.54 -19.03 -3.88
N VAL A 10 22.24 -19.46 -4.93
CA VAL A 10 23.67 -19.23 -5.13
C VAL A 10 23.95 -17.79 -5.58
N GLU A 11 22.96 -17.12 -6.17
CA GLU A 11 23.06 -15.76 -6.68
C GLU A 11 21.98 -14.88 -6.06
N ILE A 12 22.40 -13.75 -5.46
CA ILE A 12 21.53 -12.74 -4.84
C ILE A 12 21.97 -11.38 -5.39
N CYS A 13 21.09 -10.63 -6.02
CA CYS A 13 21.39 -9.33 -6.65
C CYS A 13 22.57 -9.37 -7.62
N GLY A 14 22.74 -10.45 -8.39
CA GLY A 14 23.89 -10.63 -9.29
C GLY A 14 25.20 -10.99 -8.58
N VAL A 15 25.18 -11.14 -7.25
CA VAL A 15 26.37 -11.53 -6.47
C VAL A 15 26.35 -13.03 -6.22
N ASN A 16 27.41 -13.73 -6.68
CA ASN A 16 27.58 -15.14 -6.39
C ASN A 16 28.01 -15.33 -4.92
N THR A 17 27.08 -15.80 -4.09
CA THR A 17 27.25 -15.92 -2.64
C THR A 17 28.31 -16.97 -2.25
N ALA A 18 28.60 -17.95 -3.13
CA ALA A 18 29.62 -18.97 -2.89
C ALA A 18 31.04 -18.44 -3.06
N LYS A 19 31.23 -17.43 -3.93
CA LYS A 19 32.53 -16.86 -4.29
C LYS A 19 32.91 -15.60 -3.50
N LEU A 20 32.12 -15.23 -2.48
CA LEU A 20 32.38 -14.05 -1.68
C LEU A 20 33.75 -14.18 -0.94
N PRO A 21 34.59 -13.14 -0.99
CA PRO A 21 35.89 -13.14 -0.32
C PRO A 21 35.74 -13.26 1.20
N LEU A 22 36.74 -13.82 1.83
CA LEU A 22 36.88 -13.91 3.28
C LEU A 22 38.14 -13.15 3.67
N LEU A 23 37.97 -12.07 4.41
CA LEU A 23 39.09 -11.28 4.95
C LEU A 23 39.57 -11.87 6.29
N LYS A 24 40.87 -12.05 6.44
CA LYS A 24 41.50 -12.38 7.73
C LYS A 24 41.47 -11.16 8.66
N ASN A 25 41.61 -11.40 9.97
CA ASN A 25 41.53 -10.27 10.92
C ASN A 25 42.64 -9.25 10.74
N SER A 26 43.87 -9.66 10.39
CA SER A 26 44.97 -8.73 10.05
C SER A 26 44.67 -7.87 8.85
N GLU A 27 44.10 -8.47 7.78
CA GLU A 27 43.72 -7.73 6.55
C GLU A 27 42.60 -6.70 6.85
N LYS A 28 41.68 -7.04 7.74
CA LYS A 28 40.62 -6.12 8.17
C LYS A 28 41.16 -4.87 8.85
N GLU A 29 42.14 -5.03 9.73
CA GLU A 29 42.77 -3.91 10.45
C GLU A 29 43.57 -3.01 9.52
N GLU A 30 44.29 -3.60 8.55
CA GLU A 30 45.06 -2.83 7.53
C GLU A 30 44.13 -2.06 6.60
N LEU A 31 43.06 -2.74 6.10
CA LEU A 31 42.09 -2.08 5.23
C LEU A 31 41.36 -0.93 5.97
N PHE A 32 41.07 -1.13 7.26
CA PHE A 32 40.41 -0.08 8.03
C PHE A 32 41.30 1.16 8.23
N LYS A 33 42.58 0.99 8.42
CA LYS A 33 43.55 2.12 8.45
C LYS A 33 43.53 2.91 7.14
N LYS A 34 43.58 2.18 5.99
CA LYS A 34 43.48 2.80 4.68
C LYS A 34 42.16 3.53 4.43
N ILE A 35 41.04 2.97 4.94
CA ILE A 35 39.73 3.63 4.87
C ILE A 35 39.73 4.92 5.67
N SER A 36 40.38 4.95 6.84
CA SER A 36 40.52 6.16 7.65
C SER A 36 41.37 7.24 6.95
N ASP A 37 42.27 6.83 6.06
CA ASP A 37 43.08 7.72 5.21
C ASP A 37 42.34 8.15 3.92
N GLY A 38 41.11 7.68 3.71
CA GLY A 38 40.25 8.06 2.58
C GLY A 38 40.38 7.19 1.33
N ASP A 39 40.98 5.98 1.42
CA ASP A 39 41.11 5.05 0.29
C ASP A 39 39.77 4.36 -0.05
N GLU A 40 39.18 4.80 -1.15
CA GLU A 40 37.91 4.22 -1.67
C GLU A 40 38.07 2.80 -2.17
N ALA A 41 39.25 2.39 -2.66
CA ALA A 41 39.44 1.01 -3.11
C ALA A 41 39.46 0.06 -1.91
N ALA A 42 40.17 0.42 -0.85
CA ALA A 42 40.16 -0.30 0.41
C ALA A 42 38.73 -0.40 1.03
N ARG A 43 37.94 0.66 0.92
CA ARG A 43 36.53 0.68 1.36
C ARG A 43 35.69 -0.32 0.59
N LYS A 44 35.79 -0.39 -0.74
CA LYS A 44 35.07 -1.33 -1.57
C LYS A 44 35.48 -2.79 -1.25
N GLU A 45 36.79 -3.02 -1.06
CA GLU A 45 37.30 -4.35 -0.71
C GLU A 45 36.78 -4.79 0.66
N TYR A 46 36.77 -3.89 1.65
CA TYR A 46 36.24 -4.17 2.98
C TYR A 46 34.74 -4.48 2.97
N ILE A 47 33.93 -3.74 2.19
CA ILE A 47 32.51 -4.00 2.00
C ILE A 47 32.32 -5.41 1.44
N ASN A 48 33.00 -5.75 0.32
CA ASN A 48 32.89 -7.05 -0.34
C ASN A 48 33.27 -8.21 0.59
N GLY A 49 34.32 -8.04 1.40
CA GLY A 49 34.76 -9.04 2.36
C GLY A 49 33.82 -9.26 3.55
N ASN A 50 32.87 -8.36 3.77
CA ASN A 50 31.89 -8.47 4.86
C ASN A 50 30.45 -8.78 4.38
N LEU A 51 30.20 -8.98 3.06
CA LEU A 51 28.87 -9.34 2.54
C LEU A 51 28.32 -10.64 3.13
N ARG A 52 29.19 -11.60 3.48
CA ARG A 52 28.78 -12.83 4.18
C ARG A 52 28.13 -12.55 5.53
N LEU A 53 28.53 -11.47 6.21
CA LEU A 53 27.90 -11.05 7.46
C LEU A 53 26.45 -10.64 7.23
N VAL A 54 26.20 -9.87 6.14
CA VAL A 54 24.84 -9.48 5.74
C VAL A 54 23.99 -10.72 5.47
N LEU A 55 24.51 -11.70 4.70
CA LEU A 55 23.80 -12.95 4.41
C LEU A 55 23.43 -13.71 5.69
N SER A 56 24.34 -13.74 6.69
CA SER A 56 24.07 -14.41 7.98
C SER A 56 22.94 -13.73 8.78
N VAL A 57 22.85 -12.41 8.67
CA VAL A 57 21.79 -11.63 9.34
C VAL A 57 20.44 -11.82 8.65
N ILE A 58 20.39 -11.79 7.30
CA ILE A 58 19.14 -11.95 6.53
C ILE A 58 18.46 -13.28 6.82
N LYS A 59 19.22 -14.36 7.05
CA LYS A 59 18.67 -15.66 7.43
C LYS A 59 17.73 -15.60 8.64
N ARG A 60 17.85 -14.58 9.51
CA ARG A 60 16.97 -14.38 10.67
C ARG A 60 15.60 -13.78 10.27
N PHE A 61 15.50 -13.24 9.06
CA PHE A 61 14.30 -12.59 8.53
C PHE A 61 13.57 -13.44 7.47
N HIS A 62 13.85 -14.74 7.40
CA HIS A 62 13.26 -15.65 6.40
C HIS A 62 11.73 -15.80 6.53
N SER A 63 11.15 -15.42 7.67
CA SER A 63 9.70 -15.43 7.89
C SER A 63 8.98 -14.18 7.32
N SER A 64 9.73 -13.16 6.89
CA SER A 64 9.12 -12.00 6.19
C SER A 64 8.73 -12.42 4.77
N ASN A 65 7.62 -11.88 4.27
CA ASN A 65 7.17 -12.13 2.89
C ASN A 65 7.95 -11.29 1.84
N GLU A 66 8.98 -10.56 2.28
CA GLU A 66 9.80 -9.69 1.42
C GLU A 66 10.80 -10.47 0.59
N ASN A 67 11.16 -9.90 -0.55
CA ASN A 67 12.16 -10.49 -1.44
C ASN A 67 13.53 -10.50 -0.75
N VAL A 68 14.22 -11.65 -0.84
CA VAL A 68 15.58 -11.82 -0.27
C VAL A 68 16.57 -10.84 -0.90
N ASP A 69 16.40 -10.51 -2.17
CA ASP A 69 17.26 -9.56 -2.88
C ASP A 69 17.13 -8.15 -2.28
N ASP A 70 15.92 -7.73 -1.94
CA ASP A 70 15.66 -6.43 -1.31
C ASP A 70 16.23 -6.39 0.12
N LEU A 71 16.00 -7.45 0.90
CA LEU A 71 16.59 -7.57 2.24
C LEU A 71 18.13 -7.54 2.20
N PHE A 72 18.73 -8.13 1.17
CA PHE A 72 20.18 -8.09 0.99
C PHE A 72 20.67 -6.67 0.68
N GLN A 73 20.03 -5.97 -0.24
CA GLN A 73 20.37 -4.58 -0.57
C GLN A 73 20.27 -3.66 0.66
N ILE A 74 19.16 -3.76 1.40
CA ILE A 74 18.98 -2.99 2.64
C ILE A 74 20.01 -3.37 3.70
N GLY A 75 20.31 -4.65 3.82
CA GLY A 75 21.37 -5.13 4.71
C GLY A 75 22.75 -4.59 4.33
N CYS A 76 23.04 -4.47 3.03
CA CYS A 76 24.29 -3.84 2.53
C CYS A 76 24.33 -2.34 2.87
N ILE A 77 23.21 -1.61 2.80
CA ILE A 77 23.13 -0.22 3.26
C ILE A 77 23.48 -0.14 4.75
N GLY A 78 22.94 -1.04 5.56
CA GLY A 78 23.28 -1.12 6.99
C GLY A 78 24.76 -1.42 7.24
N LEU A 79 25.36 -2.31 6.44
CA LEU A 79 26.80 -2.61 6.49
C LEU A 79 27.64 -1.37 6.12
N ILE A 80 27.29 -0.66 5.05
CA ILE A 80 28.00 0.53 4.62
C ILE A 80 27.95 1.61 5.71
N LYS A 81 26.78 1.87 6.27
CA LYS A 81 26.64 2.81 7.41
C LYS A 81 27.46 2.38 8.61
N ALA A 82 27.56 1.07 8.87
CA ALA A 82 28.38 0.56 9.95
C ALA A 82 29.87 0.78 9.70
N ILE A 83 30.36 0.64 8.45
CA ILE A 83 31.74 0.88 8.09
C ILE A 83 32.07 2.38 8.24
N ASP A 84 31.20 3.26 7.76
CA ASP A 84 31.42 4.70 7.77
C ASP A 84 31.40 5.31 9.19
N ASN A 85 30.71 4.66 10.15
CA ASN A 85 30.56 5.14 11.53
C ASN A 85 31.35 4.32 12.57
N PHE A 86 32.13 3.33 12.15
CA PHE A 86 32.84 2.48 13.09
C PHE A 86 34.12 3.16 13.62
N ASP A 87 34.26 3.19 14.94
CA ASP A 87 35.44 3.70 15.61
C ASP A 87 36.31 2.54 16.11
N CYS A 88 37.51 2.42 15.54
CA CYS A 88 38.49 1.40 15.91
C CYS A 88 39.06 1.58 17.32
N SER A 89 38.96 2.77 17.92
CA SER A 89 39.51 3.07 19.26
C SER A 89 38.77 2.33 20.37
N LEU A 90 37.51 1.90 20.12
CA LEU A 90 36.63 1.29 21.13
C LEU A 90 36.96 -0.16 21.47
N ASN A 91 38.00 -0.74 20.87
CA ASN A 91 38.45 -2.14 21.11
C ASN A 91 37.33 -3.19 21.01
N VAL A 92 36.34 -2.97 20.13
CA VAL A 92 35.19 -3.84 19.83
C VAL A 92 35.36 -4.45 18.46
N LYS A 93 35.00 -5.72 18.27
CA LYS A 93 35.00 -6.35 16.95
C LYS A 93 33.99 -5.66 16.03
N PHE A 94 34.39 -5.35 14.79
CA PHE A 94 33.50 -4.74 13.80
C PHE A 94 32.16 -5.45 13.66
N SER A 95 32.16 -6.81 13.65
CA SER A 95 30.92 -7.58 13.52
C SER A 95 29.93 -7.33 14.67
N THR A 96 30.42 -7.06 15.89
CA THR A 96 29.58 -6.75 17.05
C THR A 96 28.84 -5.41 16.88
N TYR A 97 29.47 -4.44 16.21
CA TYR A 97 28.87 -3.16 15.89
C TYR A 97 27.99 -3.22 14.62
N ALA A 98 28.44 -3.91 13.58
CA ALA A 98 27.75 -3.95 12.29
C ALA A 98 26.43 -4.77 12.34
N VAL A 99 26.36 -5.87 13.08
CA VAL A 99 25.15 -6.71 13.14
C VAL A 99 23.92 -5.94 13.64
N PRO A 100 23.96 -5.19 14.75
CA PRO A 100 22.82 -4.34 15.17
C PRO A 100 22.43 -3.29 14.14
N MET A 101 23.39 -2.67 13.45
CA MET A 101 23.15 -1.67 12.41
C MET A 101 22.42 -2.29 11.21
N ILE A 102 22.89 -3.44 10.73
CA ILE A 102 22.23 -4.18 9.65
C ILE A 102 20.80 -4.58 10.03
N ILE A 103 20.62 -5.14 11.23
CA ILE A 103 19.30 -5.50 11.75
C ILE A 103 18.39 -4.27 11.85
N GLY A 104 18.92 -3.14 12.30
CA GLY A 104 18.20 -1.89 12.44
C GLY A 104 17.65 -1.38 11.10
N GLU A 105 18.49 -1.38 10.04
CA GLU A 105 18.06 -0.97 8.70
C GLU A 105 17.03 -1.93 8.11
N ILE A 106 17.21 -3.25 8.24
CA ILE A 106 16.23 -4.22 7.78
C ILE A 106 14.91 -4.06 8.51
N ARG A 107 14.90 -3.91 9.83
CA ARG A 107 13.66 -3.69 10.61
C ARG A 107 12.98 -2.37 10.23
N ARG A 108 13.76 -1.34 9.96
CA ARG A 108 13.22 -0.06 9.48
C ARG A 108 12.54 -0.24 8.14
N TYR A 109 13.20 -0.89 7.19
CA TYR A 109 12.64 -1.19 5.88
C TYR A 109 11.33 -1.99 6.01
N LEU A 110 11.34 -3.13 6.71
CA LEU A 110 10.14 -3.96 6.91
C LEU A 110 8.97 -3.21 7.54
N ARG A 111 9.25 -2.23 8.39
CA ARG A 111 8.21 -1.39 8.97
C ARG A 111 7.63 -0.38 7.98
N ASP A 112 8.48 0.15 7.09
CA ASP A 112 8.14 1.24 6.20
C ASP A 112 7.75 0.76 4.77
N SER A 113 8.00 -0.52 4.41
CA SER A 113 7.74 -1.12 3.09
C SER A 113 6.28 -1.46 2.78
N ASN A 114 5.37 -1.33 3.75
CA ASN A 114 3.96 -1.62 3.51
C ASN A 114 3.35 -0.69 2.46
N SER A 115 2.54 -1.25 1.55
CA SER A 115 1.84 -0.50 0.48
C SER A 115 0.90 0.58 1.03
N ILE A 116 0.34 0.39 2.22
CA ILE A 116 -0.47 1.39 2.93
C ILE A 116 0.28 1.84 4.18
N ARG A 117 0.46 3.16 4.32
CA ARG A 117 1.11 3.73 5.49
C ARG A 117 0.19 3.69 6.71
N VAL A 118 0.55 2.88 7.70
CA VAL A 118 -0.13 2.80 9.00
C VAL A 118 0.70 3.50 10.07
N SER A 119 0.05 4.25 10.97
CA SER A 119 0.72 4.95 12.07
C SER A 119 1.43 3.95 13.01
N ARG A 120 2.51 4.41 13.67
CA ARG A 120 3.26 3.54 14.60
C ARG A 120 2.40 3.07 15.77
N SER A 121 1.59 3.96 16.34
CA SER A 121 0.69 3.63 17.45
C SER A 121 -0.28 2.51 17.11
N LEU A 122 -0.89 2.55 15.91
CA LEU A 122 -1.79 1.49 15.45
C LEU A 122 -1.05 0.17 15.24
N LYS A 123 0.15 0.20 14.64
CA LYS A 123 0.98 -1.01 14.49
C LYS A 123 1.34 -1.60 15.85
N ASP A 124 1.75 -0.77 16.82
CA ASP A 124 2.11 -1.23 18.16
C ASP A 124 0.91 -1.85 18.88
N THR A 125 -0.29 -1.23 18.76
CA THR A 125 -1.53 -1.81 19.31
C THR A 125 -1.87 -3.14 18.66
N ALA A 126 -1.79 -3.23 17.34
CA ALA A 126 -2.07 -4.47 16.61
C ALA A 126 -1.07 -5.59 16.98
N TYR A 127 0.22 -5.28 17.08
CA TYR A 127 1.22 -6.28 17.51
C TYR A 127 1.00 -6.77 18.95
N LYS A 128 0.62 -5.87 19.88
CA LYS A 128 0.25 -6.26 21.24
C LYS A 128 -0.97 -7.18 21.23
N ALA A 129 -1.98 -6.87 20.42
CA ALA A 129 -3.18 -7.69 20.30
C ALA A 129 -2.88 -9.08 19.73
N ILE A 130 -2.07 -9.18 18.67
CA ILE A 130 -1.64 -10.46 18.10
C ILE A 130 -0.85 -11.29 19.11
N TYR A 131 0.09 -10.67 19.83
CA TYR A 131 0.88 -11.35 20.85
C TYR A 131 0.02 -11.84 22.01
N ALA A 132 -0.93 -11.04 22.47
CA ALA A 132 -1.88 -11.45 23.52
C ALA A 132 -2.78 -12.59 23.02
N LYS A 133 -3.28 -12.52 21.78
CA LYS A 133 -4.03 -13.61 21.13
C LYS A 133 -3.26 -14.92 21.12
N GLU A 134 -1.99 -14.91 20.70
CA GLU A 134 -1.14 -16.10 20.71
C GLU A 134 -0.92 -16.66 22.11
N ASN A 135 -0.67 -15.80 23.10
CA ASN A 135 -0.46 -16.23 24.48
C ASN A 135 -1.72 -16.83 25.10
N LEU A 136 -2.88 -16.20 24.91
CA LEU A 136 -4.16 -16.71 25.39
C LEU A 136 -4.53 -18.04 24.72
N THR A 137 -4.31 -18.16 23.40
CA THR A 137 -4.51 -19.41 22.67
C THR A 137 -3.63 -20.55 23.22
N ARG A 138 -2.36 -20.24 23.56
CA ARG A 138 -1.48 -21.25 24.17
C ARG A 138 -1.90 -21.65 25.60
N LYS A 139 -2.45 -20.71 26.38
CA LYS A 139 -2.90 -20.97 27.76
C LYS A 139 -4.23 -21.76 27.78
N ASN A 140 -5.17 -21.37 26.94
CA ASN A 140 -6.54 -21.86 27.01
C ASN A 140 -6.86 -22.98 26.00
N ALA A 141 -5.93 -23.29 25.07
CA ALA A 141 -6.10 -24.21 23.96
C ALA A 141 -7.31 -23.89 23.06
N GLN A 142 -7.85 -22.67 23.15
CA GLN A 142 -8.97 -22.14 22.37
C GLN A 142 -8.62 -20.75 21.86
N GLU A 143 -9.25 -20.36 20.75
CA GLU A 143 -9.06 -19.02 20.19
C GLU A 143 -9.77 -17.98 21.06
N PRO A 144 -9.05 -16.97 21.60
CA PRO A 144 -9.63 -15.97 22.49
C PRO A 144 -10.55 -15.01 21.71
N THR A 145 -11.57 -14.53 22.40
CA THR A 145 -12.44 -13.46 21.90
C THR A 145 -11.73 -12.11 21.96
N ILE A 146 -12.22 -11.13 21.18
CA ILE A 146 -11.69 -9.76 21.19
C ILE A 146 -11.80 -9.12 22.59
N ASN A 147 -12.85 -9.46 23.35
CA ASN A 147 -13.03 -8.95 24.70
C ASN A 147 -11.93 -9.47 25.66
N GLU A 148 -11.59 -10.75 25.59
CA GLU A 148 -10.51 -11.33 26.40
C GLU A 148 -9.13 -10.74 26.04
N ILE A 149 -8.90 -10.46 24.74
CA ILE A 149 -7.69 -9.76 24.30
C ILE A 149 -7.67 -8.33 24.87
N ALA A 150 -8.82 -7.61 24.84
CA ALA A 150 -8.95 -6.26 25.37
C ALA A 150 -8.67 -6.19 26.87
N GLU A 151 -9.18 -7.14 27.64
CA GLU A 151 -8.92 -7.28 29.08
C GLU A 151 -7.43 -7.57 29.38
N GLU A 152 -6.79 -8.46 28.63
CA GLU A 152 -5.39 -8.81 28.81
C GLU A 152 -4.43 -7.64 28.54
N ILE A 153 -4.72 -6.79 27.53
CA ILE A 153 -3.81 -5.68 27.14
C ILE A 153 -4.27 -4.32 27.67
N GLY A 154 -5.48 -4.22 28.27
CA GLY A 154 -5.99 -3.00 28.84
C GLY A 154 -6.32 -1.90 27.80
N ILE A 155 -6.70 -2.30 26.57
CA ILE A 155 -7.05 -1.38 25.45
C ILE A 155 -8.52 -1.63 25.07
N PRO A 156 -9.31 -0.58 24.74
CA PRO A 156 -10.69 -0.74 24.27
C PRO A 156 -10.78 -1.67 23.05
N LYS A 157 -11.80 -2.50 22.99
CA LYS A 157 -12.00 -3.47 21.88
C LYS A 157 -12.12 -2.80 20.52
N GLU A 158 -12.72 -1.60 20.48
CA GLU A 158 -12.88 -0.79 19.27
C GLU A 158 -11.52 -0.42 18.68
N ASP A 159 -10.56 -0.01 19.52
CA ASP A 159 -9.20 0.35 19.11
C ASP A 159 -8.42 -0.87 18.64
N ILE A 160 -8.66 -2.04 19.23
CA ILE A 160 -8.03 -3.30 18.82
C ILE A 160 -8.54 -3.72 17.45
N VAL A 161 -9.86 -3.69 17.22
CA VAL A 161 -10.45 -4.03 15.91
C VAL A 161 -9.92 -3.09 14.84
N TYR A 162 -9.94 -1.78 15.12
CA TYR A 162 -9.43 -0.77 14.20
C TYR A 162 -7.94 -0.96 13.88
N ALA A 163 -7.14 -1.30 14.87
CA ALA A 163 -5.71 -1.55 14.69
C ALA A 163 -5.44 -2.82 13.88
N LEU A 164 -6.19 -3.89 14.12
CA LEU A 164 -6.06 -5.16 13.38
C LEU A 164 -6.48 -4.99 11.91
N ASP A 165 -7.56 -4.24 11.64
CA ASP A 165 -7.99 -3.93 10.29
C ASP A 165 -6.96 -3.08 9.54
N ALA A 166 -6.35 -2.11 10.23
CA ALA A 166 -5.37 -1.21 9.64
C ALA A 166 -4.07 -1.90 9.19
N ILE A 167 -3.69 -3.04 9.78
CA ILE A 167 -2.47 -3.78 9.41
C ILE A 167 -2.71 -4.85 8.35
N GLN A 168 -3.95 -5.07 7.92
CA GLN A 168 -4.25 -6.04 6.87
C GLN A 168 -3.55 -5.64 5.56
N SER A 169 -2.94 -6.62 4.91
CA SER A 169 -2.34 -6.41 3.59
C SER A 169 -3.44 -6.28 2.53
N PRO A 170 -3.33 -5.31 1.60
CA PRO A 170 -4.27 -5.23 0.49
C PRO A 170 -4.21 -6.50 -0.36
N MET A 171 -5.40 -6.95 -0.79
CA MET A 171 -5.54 -8.04 -1.72
C MET A 171 -5.36 -7.54 -3.16
N SER A 172 -4.73 -8.33 -4.01
CA SER A 172 -4.60 -7.99 -5.43
C SER A 172 -5.96 -8.09 -6.13
N LEU A 173 -6.30 -7.08 -6.95
CA LEU A 173 -7.49 -7.16 -7.81
C LEU A 173 -7.40 -8.28 -8.86
N TYR A 174 -6.18 -8.66 -9.22
CA TYR A 174 -5.89 -9.76 -10.15
C TYR A 174 -5.66 -11.10 -9.42
N GLU A 175 -6.01 -11.20 -8.15
CA GLU A 175 -5.97 -12.48 -7.45
C GLU A 175 -7.08 -13.39 -7.97
N PRO A 176 -6.77 -14.61 -8.45
CA PRO A 176 -7.77 -15.53 -8.95
C PRO A 176 -8.61 -16.08 -7.79
N ILE A 177 -9.93 -15.91 -7.86
CA ILE A 177 -10.87 -16.46 -6.89
C ILE A 177 -11.25 -17.88 -7.27
N TYR A 178 -11.40 -18.12 -8.57
CA TYR A 178 -11.82 -19.40 -9.11
C TYR A 178 -11.07 -19.73 -10.41
N THR A 179 -10.48 -20.94 -10.46
CA THR A 179 -9.78 -21.49 -11.61
C THR A 179 -10.26 -22.92 -11.81
N ASP A 180 -11.23 -23.12 -12.71
CA ASP A 180 -11.72 -24.46 -13.03
C ASP A 180 -11.76 -24.67 -14.55
N GLY A 181 -10.60 -24.94 -15.17
CA GLY A 181 -10.47 -25.35 -16.55
C GLY A 181 -11.02 -24.44 -17.65
N GLY A 182 -11.56 -23.27 -17.30
CA GLY A 182 -12.12 -22.24 -18.17
C GLY A 182 -11.50 -20.86 -17.90
N ASP A 183 -12.26 -19.79 -18.11
CA ASP A 183 -11.84 -18.43 -17.82
C ASP A 183 -11.63 -18.22 -16.33
N THR A 184 -10.50 -17.67 -15.95
CA THR A 184 -10.17 -17.38 -14.56
C THR A 184 -10.97 -16.17 -14.07
N LEU A 185 -11.74 -16.32 -12.99
CA LEU A 185 -12.42 -15.22 -12.31
C LEU A 185 -11.49 -14.55 -11.31
N TYR A 186 -11.36 -13.23 -11.42
CA TYR A 186 -10.53 -12.40 -10.54
C TYR A 186 -11.38 -11.65 -9.52
N VAL A 187 -10.74 -11.16 -8.45
CA VAL A 187 -11.40 -10.28 -7.45
C VAL A 187 -12.02 -9.05 -8.13
N MET A 188 -11.36 -8.52 -9.16
CA MET A 188 -11.82 -7.38 -9.95
C MET A 188 -13.19 -7.61 -10.57
N ASP A 189 -13.48 -8.83 -11.04
CA ASP A 189 -14.74 -9.17 -11.72
C ASP A 189 -15.95 -9.18 -10.76
N GLN A 190 -15.71 -9.27 -9.44
CA GLN A 190 -16.76 -9.20 -8.43
C GLN A 190 -17.06 -7.77 -7.95
N ILE A 191 -16.24 -6.77 -8.33
CA ILE A 191 -16.43 -5.40 -7.88
C ILE A 191 -17.36 -4.68 -8.86
N SER A 192 -18.58 -4.36 -8.40
CA SER A 192 -19.55 -3.60 -9.20
C SER A 192 -19.12 -2.13 -9.34
N ASP A 193 -19.22 -1.57 -10.55
CA ASP A 193 -19.06 -0.14 -10.78
C ASP A 193 -20.29 0.62 -10.29
N LYS A 194 -20.16 1.29 -9.13
CA LYS A 194 -21.26 2.07 -8.54
C LYS A 194 -21.52 3.41 -9.27
N LYS A 195 -20.56 3.90 -10.09
CA LYS A 195 -20.69 5.18 -10.79
C LYS A 195 -21.37 5.05 -12.14
N ASN A 196 -21.15 3.94 -12.85
CA ASN A 196 -21.69 3.68 -14.19
C ASN A 196 -22.75 2.57 -14.12
N LYS A 197 -23.80 2.76 -13.32
CA LYS A 197 -24.94 1.86 -13.32
C LYS A 197 -25.64 1.92 -14.69
N GLU A 198 -26.00 0.74 -15.22
CA GLU A 198 -26.75 0.65 -16.48
C GLU A 198 -28.03 1.47 -16.44
N GLU A 199 -28.70 1.53 -15.28
CA GLU A 199 -29.89 2.37 -15.04
C GLU A 199 -29.63 3.84 -15.36
N LEU A 200 -28.50 4.43 -14.87
CA LEU A 200 -28.15 5.81 -15.15
C LEU A 200 -27.89 6.08 -16.63
N TRP A 201 -27.34 5.11 -17.32
CA TRP A 201 -27.07 5.24 -18.74
C TRP A 201 -28.37 5.23 -19.57
N VAL A 202 -29.30 4.32 -19.24
CA VAL A 202 -30.63 4.28 -19.84
C VAL A 202 -31.41 5.55 -19.52
N GLU A 203 -31.36 6.04 -18.28
CA GLU A 203 -31.97 7.32 -17.89
C GLU A 203 -31.42 8.51 -18.70
N HIS A 204 -30.09 8.59 -18.90
CA HIS A 204 -29.46 9.63 -19.70
C HIS A 204 -29.89 9.59 -21.16
N ILE A 205 -29.99 8.40 -21.77
CA ILE A 205 -30.48 8.24 -23.16
C ILE A 205 -31.92 8.67 -23.21
N SER A 206 -32.80 8.20 -22.33
CA SER A 206 -34.21 8.52 -22.28
C SER A 206 -34.44 10.03 -22.10
N LEU A 207 -33.66 10.67 -21.21
CA LEU A 207 -33.67 12.11 -20.98
C LEU A 207 -33.28 12.88 -22.27
N SER A 208 -32.22 12.45 -22.96
CA SER A 208 -31.75 13.04 -24.20
C SER A 208 -32.82 12.95 -25.30
N GLU A 209 -33.48 11.79 -25.41
CA GLU A 209 -34.59 11.62 -26.38
C GLU A 209 -35.82 12.49 -26.03
N ALA A 210 -36.17 12.59 -24.73
CA ALA A 210 -37.24 13.49 -24.28
C ALA A 210 -36.94 14.96 -24.60
N MET A 211 -35.70 15.39 -24.43
CA MET A 211 -35.27 16.76 -24.80
C MET A 211 -35.37 17.06 -26.28
N LYS A 212 -35.14 16.10 -27.18
CA LYS A 212 -35.31 16.25 -28.63
C LYS A 212 -36.75 16.48 -29.04
N LYS A 213 -37.74 16.15 -28.19
CA LYS A 213 -39.17 16.38 -28.45
C LYS A 213 -39.63 17.81 -28.11
N LEU A 214 -38.80 18.59 -27.45
CA LEU A 214 -39.08 19.96 -27.07
C LEU A 214 -38.96 20.90 -28.30
N SER A 215 -39.74 21.99 -28.31
CA SER A 215 -39.50 23.06 -29.25
C SER A 215 -38.14 23.75 -29.00
N SER A 216 -37.56 24.40 -30.00
CA SER A 216 -36.27 25.07 -29.87
C SER A 216 -36.20 26.06 -28.68
N ARG A 217 -37.29 26.76 -28.38
CA ARG A 217 -37.37 27.70 -27.26
C ARG A 217 -37.47 26.97 -25.91
N GLU A 218 -38.24 25.89 -25.82
CA GLU A 218 -38.37 25.09 -24.62
C GLU A 218 -37.04 24.38 -24.31
N TYR A 219 -36.38 23.86 -25.32
CA TYR A 219 -35.05 23.24 -25.19
C TYR A 219 -34.01 24.23 -24.62
N GLU A 220 -33.98 25.46 -25.18
CA GLU A 220 -33.05 26.49 -24.69
C GLU A 220 -33.35 26.89 -23.27
N ILE A 221 -34.64 27.07 -22.89
CA ILE A 221 -35.02 27.37 -21.52
C ILE A 221 -34.59 26.27 -20.55
N ILE A 222 -34.85 25.01 -20.86
CA ILE A 222 -34.45 23.86 -20.02
C ILE A 222 -32.92 23.79 -19.89
N THR A 223 -32.19 24.00 -21.00
CA THR A 223 -30.73 23.99 -20.95
C THR A 223 -30.16 25.09 -20.05
N LEU A 224 -30.65 26.32 -20.19
CA LEU A 224 -30.22 27.47 -19.39
C LEU A 224 -30.53 27.27 -17.90
N ARG A 225 -31.71 26.71 -17.60
CA ARG A 225 -32.20 26.53 -16.24
C ARG A 225 -31.49 25.38 -15.51
N PHE A 226 -31.40 24.21 -16.08
CA PHE A 226 -31.01 22.99 -15.42
C PHE A 226 -29.56 22.58 -15.70
N PHE A 227 -28.98 22.95 -16.83
CA PHE A 227 -27.58 22.63 -17.17
C PHE A 227 -26.63 23.82 -16.92
N GLU A 228 -27.09 25.09 -17.18
CA GLU A 228 -26.27 26.26 -16.87
C GLU A 228 -26.59 26.88 -15.48
N GLY A 229 -27.61 26.41 -14.77
CA GLY A 229 -27.95 26.85 -13.42
C GLY A 229 -28.53 28.29 -13.34
N LYS A 230 -29.02 28.86 -14.42
CA LYS A 230 -29.56 30.24 -14.45
C LYS A 230 -30.93 30.34 -13.78
N THR A 231 -31.21 31.50 -13.20
CA THR A 231 -32.52 31.82 -12.65
C THR A 231 -33.53 32.15 -13.76
N GLN A 232 -34.85 32.07 -13.50
CA GLN A 232 -35.86 32.40 -14.48
C GLN A 232 -35.78 33.86 -14.97
N MET A 233 -35.29 34.76 -14.12
CA MET A 233 -35.12 36.19 -14.51
C MET A 233 -33.96 36.35 -15.51
N GLU A 234 -32.82 35.72 -15.24
CA GLU A 234 -31.65 35.74 -16.14
C GLU A 234 -31.94 35.08 -17.49
N VAL A 235 -32.75 34.00 -17.49
CA VAL A 235 -33.21 33.34 -18.70
C VAL A 235 -34.18 34.28 -19.48
N ALA A 236 -35.09 34.96 -18.77
CA ALA A 236 -36.02 35.93 -19.35
C ALA A 236 -35.26 37.07 -20.05
N GLU A 237 -34.25 37.63 -19.43
CA GLU A 237 -33.36 38.65 -19.95
C GLU A 237 -32.58 38.17 -21.20
N LYS A 238 -32.01 36.96 -21.13
CA LYS A 238 -31.19 36.36 -22.19
C LYS A 238 -32.03 36.06 -23.45
N ILE A 239 -33.27 35.57 -23.29
CA ILE A 239 -34.14 35.16 -24.39
C ILE A 239 -35.05 36.33 -24.88
N GLY A 240 -35.14 37.42 -24.11
CA GLY A 240 -35.94 38.59 -24.46
C GLY A 240 -37.46 38.41 -24.26
N ILE A 241 -37.89 37.65 -23.25
CA ILE A 241 -39.30 37.40 -22.90
C ILE A 241 -39.56 37.68 -21.41
N SER A 242 -40.82 37.76 -20.98
CA SER A 242 -41.13 37.99 -19.58
C SER A 242 -40.83 36.74 -18.71
N GLN A 243 -40.46 36.96 -17.45
CA GLN A 243 -40.24 35.86 -16.48
C GLN A 243 -41.47 34.94 -16.35
N ALA A 244 -42.70 35.51 -16.45
CA ALA A 244 -43.93 34.71 -16.40
C ALA A 244 -44.06 33.77 -17.62
N GLN A 245 -43.61 34.22 -18.82
CA GLN A 245 -43.54 33.36 -20.00
C GLN A 245 -42.49 32.26 -19.86
N VAL A 246 -41.30 32.56 -19.31
CA VAL A 246 -40.28 31.55 -19.03
C VAL A 246 -40.86 30.47 -18.09
N SER A 247 -41.52 30.86 -16.99
CA SER A 247 -42.12 29.92 -16.05
C SER A 247 -43.19 29.03 -16.70
N ARG A 248 -44.02 29.59 -17.60
CA ARG A 248 -45.04 28.79 -18.34
C ARG A 248 -44.38 27.79 -19.28
N LEU A 249 -43.40 28.23 -20.08
CA LEU A 249 -42.68 27.38 -21.04
C LEU A 249 -41.87 26.29 -20.32
N GLU A 250 -41.22 26.63 -19.22
CA GLU A 250 -40.53 25.64 -18.36
C GLU A 250 -41.47 24.56 -17.88
N LYS A 251 -42.63 24.94 -17.31
CA LYS A 251 -43.64 23.97 -16.86
C LYS A 251 -44.20 23.09 -17.98
N ASN A 252 -44.42 23.68 -19.16
CA ASN A 252 -44.91 22.94 -20.33
C ASN A 252 -43.84 21.94 -20.81
N ALA A 253 -42.58 22.38 -20.94
CA ALA A 253 -41.47 21.54 -21.34
C ALA A 253 -41.31 20.32 -20.37
N LEU A 254 -41.31 20.57 -19.04
CA LEU A 254 -41.24 19.50 -18.05
C LEU A 254 -42.41 18.54 -18.16
N LYS A 255 -43.61 19.04 -18.44
CA LYS A 255 -44.77 18.16 -18.64
C LYS A 255 -44.65 17.29 -19.91
N VAL A 256 -44.16 17.85 -21.02
CA VAL A 256 -43.91 17.09 -22.25
C VAL A 256 -42.87 16.02 -22.01
N MET A 257 -41.72 16.36 -21.35
CA MET A 257 -40.66 15.40 -21.01
C MET A 257 -41.18 14.31 -20.11
N ARG A 258 -41.94 14.65 -19.05
CA ARG A 258 -42.52 13.69 -18.12
C ARG A 258 -43.44 12.70 -18.84
N ASN A 259 -44.33 13.17 -19.68
CA ASN A 259 -45.25 12.30 -20.44
C ASN A 259 -44.48 11.34 -21.34
N TYR A 260 -43.36 11.77 -21.93
CA TYR A 260 -42.52 10.90 -22.77
C TYR A 260 -41.78 9.85 -21.99
N LEU A 261 -41.30 10.20 -20.78
CA LEU A 261 -40.56 9.26 -19.87
C LEU A 261 -41.47 8.25 -19.15
N THR A 262 -42.76 8.55 -19.06
CA THR A 262 -43.75 7.68 -18.38
C THR A 262 -44.62 6.84 -19.36
N ALA A 263 -44.47 7.06 -20.66
CA ALA A 263 -45.14 6.27 -21.71
C ALA A 263 -44.30 5.10 -22.14
#